data_a19caee8d4c8bc8d5b9f2c3b01aaff40
#
_entry.id   a19caee8d4c8bc8d5b9f2c3b01aaff40
#
_cell.length_a   1.000
_cell.length_b   1.000
_cell.length_c   1.000
_cell.angle_alpha   90.00
_cell.angle_beta   90.00
_cell.angle_gamma   90.00
#
_symmetry.space_group_name_H-M   'P 1'
#
loop_
_entity.id
_entity.type
_entity.pdbx_description
1 polymer ?
#
loop_
_entity_poly.entity_id
_entity_poly.type
_entity_poly.pdbx_seq_one_letter_code
_entity_poly.pdbx_strand_id
1 'polypeptide(L)'
;MRNIFFQLIKLILIFSFTNSQTRYKDEIFSDVIKTEDVVYGNAPNIPFNGAFEWFTDDIDLTMDIYEGDGDTLTNRPVIIFMHSGGFFTGSNEADDMVALSNSSAKMGYVAVSIAYR
;
A
#
# COMPACT_ATOMS: atom_id res chain seq x y z
N MET A 1 42.86 16.13 -18.87
CA MET A 1 42.36 15.56 -17.60
C MET A 1 41.21 16.37 -17.03
N ARG A 2 41.28 17.71 -16.89
CA ARG A 2 40.21 18.54 -16.29
C ARG A 2 38.87 18.43 -17.01
N ASN A 3 38.82 18.32 -18.33
CA ASN A 3 37.59 18.22 -19.10
C ASN A 3 36.90 16.85 -18.99
N ILE A 4 37.66 15.76 -18.81
CA ILE A 4 37.12 14.40 -18.63
C ILE A 4 36.46 14.29 -17.27
N PHE A 5 37.02 14.89 -16.23
CA PHE A 5 36.46 14.90 -14.87
C PHE A 5 35.08 15.60 -14.82
N PHE A 6 34.95 16.77 -15.49
CA PHE A 6 33.68 17.48 -15.59
C PHE A 6 32.62 16.73 -16.41
N GLN A 7 33.02 16.00 -17.44
CA GLN A 7 32.11 15.18 -18.23
C GLN A 7 31.61 13.97 -17.42
N LEU A 8 32.49 13.33 -16.63
CA LEU A 8 32.09 12.24 -15.72
C LEU A 8 31.12 12.71 -14.65
N ILE A 9 31.31 13.88 -14.04
CA ILE A 9 30.38 14.44 -13.05
C ILE A 9 29.01 14.71 -13.67
N LYS A 10 28.96 15.26 -14.90
CA LYS A 10 27.70 15.47 -15.61
C LYS A 10 26.99 14.15 -15.90
N LEU A 11 27.70 13.11 -16.28
CA LEU A 11 27.15 11.79 -16.56
C LEU A 11 26.55 11.15 -15.29
N ILE A 12 27.22 11.26 -14.15
CA ILE A 12 26.76 10.76 -12.85
C ILE A 12 25.49 11.51 -12.41
N LEU A 13 25.44 12.83 -12.56
CA LEU A 13 24.28 13.65 -12.24
C LEU A 13 23.05 13.28 -13.09
N ILE A 14 23.24 13.05 -14.40
CA ILE A 14 22.14 12.64 -15.29
C ILE A 14 21.61 11.26 -14.89
N PHE A 15 22.47 10.32 -14.52
CA PHE A 15 22.08 8.97 -14.11
C PHE A 15 21.29 8.98 -12.79
N SER A 16 21.61 9.89 -11.87
CA SER A 16 20.89 10.04 -10.60
C SER A 16 19.45 10.59 -10.80
N PHE A 17 19.24 11.42 -11.81
CA PHE A 17 17.90 11.96 -12.10
C PHE A 17 16.98 10.96 -12.80
N THR A 18 17.49 10.03 -13.58
CA THR A 18 16.66 9.04 -14.29
C THR A 18 16.08 7.99 -13.35
N ASN A 19 16.77 7.62 -12.28
CA ASN A 19 16.27 6.65 -11.31
C ASN A 19 15.18 7.23 -10.38
N SER A 20 15.09 8.53 -10.21
CA SER A 20 14.09 9.19 -9.39
C SER A 20 12.70 9.28 -10.07
N GLN A 21 12.64 9.16 -11.41
CA GLN A 21 11.41 9.36 -12.18
C GLN A 21 10.62 8.07 -12.44
N THR A 22 11.17 6.90 -12.23
CA THR A 22 10.49 5.61 -12.42
C THR A 22 9.73 5.15 -11.18
N ARG A 23 10.21 5.52 -9.99
CA ARG A 23 9.53 5.20 -8.74
C ARG A 23 8.14 5.87 -8.70
N TYR A 24 7.15 5.16 -8.23
CA TYR A 24 5.73 5.53 -8.17
C TYR A 24 5.02 5.58 -9.54
N LYS A 25 5.69 5.13 -10.60
CA LYS A 25 5.13 5.06 -11.94
C LYS A 25 5.26 3.68 -12.56
N ASP A 26 6.42 3.06 -12.40
CA ASP A 26 6.73 1.74 -12.94
C ASP A 26 6.94 0.76 -11.78
N GLU A 27 6.67 -0.53 -11.99
CA GLU A 27 7.01 -1.58 -11.04
C GLU A 27 8.53 -1.75 -10.99
N ILE A 28 9.14 -1.37 -9.87
CA ILE A 28 10.60 -1.43 -9.65
C ILE A 28 11.01 -2.53 -8.68
N PHE A 29 10.06 -3.12 -7.96
CA PHE A 29 10.26 -4.27 -7.07
C PHE A 29 9.63 -5.50 -7.70
N SER A 30 10.36 -6.64 -7.69
CA SER A 30 9.88 -7.92 -8.20
C SER A 30 8.87 -8.57 -7.25
N ASP A 31 9.09 -8.40 -5.94
CA ASP A 31 8.34 -9.06 -4.89
C ASP A 31 7.76 -8.07 -3.89
N VAL A 32 6.75 -8.52 -3.15
CA VAL A 32 6.01 -7.73 -2.17
C VAL A 32 5.96 -8.48 -0.86
N ILE A 33 6.25 -7.78 0.22
CA ILE A 33 6.01 -8.25 1.59
C ILE A 33 4.59 -7.84 1.97
N LYS A 34 3.77 -8.81 2.36
CA LYS A 34 2.42 -8.59 2.91
C LYS A 34 2.46 -8.81 4.42
N THR A 35 1.99 -7.83 5.19
CA THR A 35 1.72 -7.97 6.62
C THR A 35 0.21 -7.99 6.80
N GLU A 36 -0.31 -9.12 7.26
CA GLU A 36 -1.75 -9.39 7.34
C GLU A 36 -2.32 -9.02 8.72
N ASP A 37 -3.63 -8.77 8.77
CA ASP A 37 -4.44 -8.63 9.97
C ASP A 37 -3.94 -7.60 10.99
N VAL A 38 -3.35 -6.52 10.53
CA VAL A 38 -2.92 -5.43 11.42
C VAL A 38 -4.14 -4.70 11.95
N VAL A 39 -4.39 -4.77 13.25
CA VAL A 39 -5.51 -4.08 13.90
C VAL A 39 -5.27 -2.58 13.88
N TYR A 40 -6.18 -1.82 13.26
CA TYR A 40 -6.11 -0.36 13.23
C TYR A 40 -7.24 0.31 14.05
N GLY A 41 -8.21 -0.44 14.48
CA GLY A 41 -9.32 0.04 15.29
C GLY A 41 -10.13 -1.09 15.88
N ASN A 42 -11.05 -0.71 16.78
CA ASN A 42 -12.01 -1.62 17.37
C ASN A 42 -13.34 -0.90 17.43
N ALA A 43 -14.44 -1.58 17.09
CA ALA A 43 -15.74 -0.95 17.05
C ALA A 43 -16.86 -1.99 17.15
N PRO A 44 -18.07 -1.59 17.64
CA PRO A 44 -19.21 -2.48 17.73
C PRO A 44 -19.56 -3.12 16.38
N ASN A 45 -19.77 -4.42 16.35
CA ASN A 45 -20.23 -5.14 15.16
C ASN A 45 -21.73 -4.88 14.97
N ILE A 46 -22.08 -3.91 14.13
CA ILE A 46 -23.48 -3.54 13.87
C ILE A 46 -24.08 -4.56 12.89
N PRO A 47 -25.10 -5.35 13.30
CA PRO A 47 -25.77 -6.25 12.39
C PRO A 47 -26.44 -5.47 11.25
N PHE A 48 -26.48 -6.07 10.07
CA PHE A 48 -27.05 -5.50 8.84
C PHE A 48 -28.43 -4.85 8.97
N ASN A 49 -29.27 -5.33 9.90
CA ASN A 49 -30.63 -4.84 10.07
C ASN A 49 -30.76 -3.58 10.96
N GLY A 50 -29.65 -3.00 11.39
CA GLY A 50 -29.63 -1.79 12.22
C GLY A 50 -30.36 -1.92 13.57
N ALA A 51 -30.79 -3.12 13.92
CA ALA A 51 -31.51 -3.38 15.12
C ALA A 51 -30.56 -3.64 16.29
N PHE A 52 -30.46 -2.67 17.18
CA PHE A 52 -29.89 -2.81 18.51
C PHE A 52 -28.35 -2.86 18.59
N GLU A 53 -27.69 -1.71 18.48
CA GLU A 53 -26.26 -1.51 18.82
C GLU A 53 -25.86 -1.99 20.23
N TRP A 54 -26.82 -2.23 21.09
CA TRP A 54 -26.65 -2.57 22.52
C TRP A 54 -26.32 -4.04 22.78
N PHE A 55 -26.37 -4.88 21.76
CA PHE A 55 -26.13 -6.34 21.87
C PHE A 55 -25.03 -6.82 20.93
N THR A 56 -24.18 -5.92 20.43
CA THR A 56 -23.10 -6.31 19.54
C THR A 56 -21.78 -6.32 20.29
N ASP A 57 -21.06 -7.41 20.15
CA ASP A 57 -19.65 -7.46 20.59
C ASP A 57 -18.80 -6.54 19.73
N ASP A 58 -17.77 -5.96 20.32
CA ASP A 58 -16.77 -5.22 19.57
C ASP A 58 -15.95 -6.17 18.70
N ILE A 59 -15.66 -5.73 17.48
CA ILE A 59 -14.79 -6.43 16.55
C ILE A 59 -13.55 -5.60 16.24
N ASP A 60 -12.44 -6.29 16.03
CA ASP A 60 -11.24 -5.66 15.53
C ASP A 60 -11.42 -5.29 14.05
N LEU A 61 -11.04 -4.08 13.71
CA LEU A 61 -10.94 -3.60 12.33
C LEU A 61 -9.51 -3.80 11.90
N THR A 62 -9.31 -4.62 10.88
CA THR A 62 -7.99 -5.02 10.41
C THR A 62 -7.64 -4.42 9.05
N MET A 63 -6.37 -4.39 8.75
CA MET A 63 -5.84 -4.01 7.45
C MET A 63 -4.68 -4.89 7.06
N ASP A 64 -4.47 -5.05 5.76
CA ASP A 64 -3.29 -5.67 5.19
C ASP A 64 -2.38 -4.58 4.63
N ILE A 65 -1.09 -4.68 4.94
CA ILE A 65 -0.07 -3.74 4.48
C ILE A 65 0.82 -4.44 3.47
N TYR A 66 1.03 -3.79 2.32
CA TYR A 66 1.86 -4.29 1.23
C TYR A 66 3.01 -3.32 0.96
N GLU A 67 4.22 -3.86 0.90
CA GLU A 67 5.47 -3.09 0.70
C GLU A 67 6.35 -3.80 -0.30
N GLY A 68 7.08 -3.05 -1.14
CA GLY A 68 8.07 -3.64 -2.05
C GLY A 68 9.19 -4.32 -1.27
N ASP A 69 9.48 -5.59 -1.60
CA ASP A 69 10.56 -6.32 -0.94
C ASP A 69 11.91 -5.66 -1.23
N GLY A 70 12.71 -5.45 -0.18
CA GLY A 70 14.00 -4.76 -0.26
C GLY A 70 13.91 -3.24 -0.35
N ASP A 71 12.73 -2.63 -0.21
CA ASP A 71 12.61 -1.18 -0.17
C ASP A 71 13.17 -0.59 1.12
N THR A 72 14.22 0.22 1.01
CA THR A 72 14.92 0.83 2.13
C THR A 72 14.47 2.25 2.46
N LEU A 73 13.54 2.84 1.66
CA LEU A 73 13.04 4.18 1.95
C LEU A 73 12.08 4.17 3.14
N THR A 74 12.28 5.10 4.06
CA THR A 74 11.43 5.25 5.25
C THR A 74 10.24 6.20 5.04
N ASN A 75 10.39 7.19 4.15
CA ASN A 75 9.35 8.16 3.84
C ASN A 75 8.73 7.82 2.48
N ARG A 76 7.67 7.01 2.51
CA ARG A 76 6.95 6.57 1.31
C ARG A 76 5.50 7.07 1.36
N PRO A 77 4.92 7.45 0.22
CA PRO A 77 3.50 7.75 0.16
C PRO A 77 2.68 6.48 0.43
N VAL A 78 1.55 6.65 1.12
CA VAL A 78 0.62 5.57 1.44
C VAL A 78 -0.59 5.66 0.52
N ILE A 79 -1.03 4.52 -0.03
CA ILE A 79 -2.30 4.38 -0.73
C ILE A 79 -3.19 3.47 0.11
N ILE A 80 -4.40 3.94 0.42
CA ILE A 80 -5.40 3.15 1.15
C ILE A 80 -6.46 2.71 0.17
N PHE A 81 -6.65 1.39 0.06
CA PHE A 81 -7.70 0.76 -0.72
C PHE A 81 -8.86 0.34 0.17
N MET A 82 -10.07 0.69 -0.25
CA MET A 82 -11.31 0.31 0.39
C MET A 82 -12.13 -0.51 -0.60
N HIS A 83 -12.48 -1.75 -0.22
CA HIS A 83 -13.26 -2.63 -1.08
C HIS A 83 -14.66 -2.07 -1.37
N SER A 84 -15.23 -2.42 -2.50
CA SER A 84 -16.64 -2.15 -2.83
C SER A 84 -17.54 -3.20 -2.17
N GLY A 85 -18.85 -3.06 -2.30
CA GLY A 85 -19.80 -4.05 -1.82
C GLY A 85 -21.11 -3.46 -1.31
N GLY A 86 -21.34 -2.15 -1.54
CA GLY A 86 -22.59 -1.48 -1.18
C GLY A 86 -22.90 -1.50 0.30
N PHE A 87 -21.89 -1.55 1.16
CA PHE A 87 -21.99 -1.69 2.63
C PHE A 87 -22.54 -3.03 3.13
N PHE A 88 -22.64 -4.06 2.27
CA PHE A 88 -23.22 -5.35 2.62
C PHE A 88 -22.27 -6.52 2.46
N THR A 89 -21.34 -6.40 1.55
CA THR A 89 -20.38 -7.46 1.20
C THR A 89 -19.04 -6.83 0.84
N GLY A 90 -18.03 -7.66 0.76
CA GLY A 90 -16.69 -7.25 0.34
C GLY A 90 -15.64 -7.69 1.35
N SER A 91 -14.40 -7.64 0.91
CA SER A 91 -13.25 -8.03 1.72
C SER A 91 -12.02 -7.24 1.27
N ASN A 92 -11.15 -6.91 2.22
CA ASN A 92 -9.81 -6.40 1.95
C ASN A 92 -8.95 -7.42 1.18
N GLU A 93 -9.33 -8.70 1.19
CA GLU A 93 -8.67 -9.80 0.51
C GLU A 93 -9.31 -10.15 -0.84
N ALA A 94 -10.25 -9.36 -1.34
CA ALA A 94 -10.80 -9.56 -2.67
C ALA A 94 -9.69 -9.46 -3.75
N ASP A 95 -9.78 -10.28 -4.81
CA ASP A 95 -8.73 -10.39 -5.83
C ASP A 95 -8.31 -9.05 -6.43
N ASP A 96 -9.25 -8.14 -6.62
CA ASP A 96 -8.99 -6.79 -7.11
C ASP A 96 -8.22 -5.94 -6.10
N MET A 97 -8.56 -6.04 -4.81
CA MET A 97 -7.86 -5.34 -3.74
C MET A 97 -6.42 -5.83 -3.60
N VAL A 98 -6.23 -7.15 -3.62
CA VAL A 98 -4.91 -7.79 -3.59
C VAL A 98 -4.08 -7.38 -4.81
N ALA A 99 -4.65 -7.40 -6.00
CA ALA A 99 -3.95 -7.03 -7.24
C ALA A 99 -3.51 -5.56 -7.24
N LEU A 100 -4.40 -4.64 -6.86
CA LEU A 100 -4.11 -3.20 -6.78
C LEU A 100 -3.04 -2.91 -5.72
N SER A 101 -3.13 -3.56 -4.56
CA SER A 101 -2.16 -3.39 -3.46
C SER A 101 -0.78 -3.89 -3.86
N ASN A 102 -0.69 -5.08 -4.47
CA ASN A 102 0.58 -5.61 -4.97
C ASN A 102 1.22 -4.72 -6.04
N SER A 103 0.45 -4.28 -7.03
CA SER A 103 0.99 -3.40 -8.08
C SER A 103 1.49 -2.08 -7.50
N SER A 104 0.74 -1.47 -6.60
CA SER A 104 1.15 -0.22 -5.93
C SER A 104 2.42 -0.41 -5.09
N ALA A 105 2.52 -1.52 -4.34
CA ALA A 105 3.71 -1.83 -3.54
C ALA A 105 4.94 -2.04 -4.43
N LYS A 106 4.78 -2.73 -5.56
CA LYS A 106 5.86 -2.89 -6.55
C LYS A 106 6.33 -1.57 -7.15
N MET A 107 5.47 -0.57 -7.22
CA MET A 107 5.85 0.78 -7.65
C MET A 107 6.55 1.59 -6.54
N GLY A 108 6.64 1.06 -5.32
CA GLY A 108 7.32 1.68 -4.19
C GLY A 108 6.43 2.50 -3.25
N TYR A 109 5.13 2.37 -3.37
CA TYR A 109 4.19 2.86 -2.35
C TYR A 109 4.14 1.91 -1.15
N VAL A 110 3.64 2.38 -0.03
CA VAL A 110 3.04 1.52 0.98
C VAL A 110 1.56 1.43 0.63
N ALA A 111 1.09 0.24 0.28
CA ALA A 111 -0.33 0.02 -0.03
C ALA A 111 -1.01 -0.64 1.18
N VAL A 112 -2.19 -0.16 1.52
CA VAL A 112 -2.97 -0.65 2.65
C VAL A 112 -4.36 -1.01 2.15
N SER A 113 -4.77 -2.25 2.34
CA SER A 113 -6.14 -2.71 2.09
C SER A 113 -6.87 -2.87 3.41
N ILE A 114 -7.94 -2.09 3.64
CA ILE A 114 -8.64 -2.06 4.91
C ILE A 114 -9.92 -2.90 4.88
N ALA A 115 -10.14 -3.66 5.96
CA ALA A 115 -11.44 -4.24 6.28
C ALA A 115 -12.24 -3.19 7.07
N TYR A 116 -13.39 -2.83 6.55
CA TYR A 116 -14.31 -1.89 7.21
C TYR A 116 -15.72 -2.50 7.28
N ARG A 117 -16.58 -1.92 8.05
CA ARG A 117 -17.97 -2.36 8.25
C ARG A 117 -18.98 -1.34 7.72
#